data_eba8c4ab896e858129f553869f229c8a
#
_entry.id   eba8c4ab896e858129f553869f229c8a
#
_cell.length_a   1.000
_cell.length_b   1.000
_cell.length_c   1.000
_cell.angle_alpha   90.00
_cell.angle_beta   90.00
_cell.angle_gamma   90.00
#
_symmetry.space_group_name_H-M   'P 1'
#
loop_
_entity.id
_entity.type
_entity.pdbx_description
1 polymer ?
#
loop_
_entity_poly.entity_id
_entity_poly.type
_entity_poly.pdbx_seq_one_letter_code
_entity_poly.pdbx_strand_id
1 'polypeptide(L)'
;KGYNITASHSDSPSFKVKENPEITTDKHYISLNVEKYGGMIMSTWLDRPLSVAGRAVAISRSGIKEYLVNADKDLLVIPNLAIHMNRSVNDNTSLNPQKDMLPLFGDINAKDNFDEYIKSCIQSEDKDKESVADESLTTELFLYNREKGRIWGCNDEYISAPRLDDIQCAYSSLMAYIKALDSISDNYDKVNVCCVFNNEEVGSTTMQGADSTFLSDVLERISIAYGLDREKYMMAIASSYMVSADNAHAVHPNHTDKADLTNRPYMNEGIVIKFNGNQKYTTDSVSYAIFKDICDKRNVPYQTYANRSDIAGGSTLGNISLSLIHISEPTRRS
;
A
#
# COMPACT_ATOMS: atom_id res chain seq x y z
N LYS A 1 4.09 23.55 18.78
CA LYS A 1 5.00 24.33 17.91
C LYS A 1 5.45 23.55 16.67
N GLY A 2 4.67 22.66 16.16
CA GLY A 2 4.94 21.85 14.96
C GLY A 2 4.22 20.52 14.99
N TYR A 3 4.49 19.68 13.99
CA TYR A 3 3.89 18.37 13.82
C TYR A 3 4.97 17.29 13.89
N ASN A 4 4.67 16.18 14.54
CA ASN A 4 5.41 14.93 14.35
C ASN A 4 4.52 14.01 13.53
N ILE A 5 4.93 13.69 12.32
CA ILE A 5 4.12 12.99 11.35
C ILE A 5 4.74 11.62 11.08
N THR A 6 3.94 10.57 11.10
CA THR A 6 4.27 9.29 10.50
C THR A 6 3.38 9.06 9.30
N ALA A 7 3.94 8.62 8.20
CA ALA A 7 3.21 8.36 6.96
C ALA A 7 3.56 6.98 6.42
N SER A 8 2.56 6.28 5.92
CA SER A 8 2.64 4.95 5.31
C SER A 8 1.52 4.81 4.29
N HIS A 9 1.42 3.68 3.59
CA HIS A 9 0.31 3.42 2.68
C HIS A 9 -0.40 2.10 2.95
N SER A 10 -1.60 1.94 2.41
CA SER A 10 -2.45 0.77 2.67
C SER A 10 -2.74 -0.05 1.42
N ASP A 11 -2.45 0.47 0.24
CA ASP A 11 -2.60 -0.25 -1.01
C ASP A 11 -1.40 -1.19 -1.26
N SER A 12 -1.59 -2.13 -2.16
CA SER A 12 -0.58 -3.08 -2.60
C SER A 12 -0.84 -3.45 -4.06
N PRO A 13 0.16 -3.87 -4.84
CA PRO A 13 -0.04 -4.26 -6.22
C PRO A 13 -1.09 -5.35 -6.36
N SER A 14 -1.99 -5.19 -7.31
CA SER A 14 -3.13 -6.10 -7.52
C SER A 14 -3.61 -6.09 -8.98
N PHE A 15 -4.62 -6.91 -9.26
CA PHE A 15 -5.45 -6.80 -10.47
C PHE A 15 -6.77 -6.14 -10.12
N LYS A 16 -7.10 -5.04 -10.81
CA LYS A 16 -8.40 -4.37 -10.73
C LYS A 16 -9.35 -5.00 -11.74
N VAL A 17 -10.56 -5.31 -11.30
CA VAL A 17 -11.64 -5.76 -12.17
C VAL A 17 -12.13 -4.58 -13.00
N LYS A 18 -12.23 -4.76 -14.32
CA LYS A 18 -12.74 -3.73 -15.24
C LYS A 18 -14.26 -3.68 -15.26
N GLU A 19 -14.80 -2.59 -15.77
CA GLU A 19 -16.23 -2.52 -16.12
C GLU A 19 -16.58 -3.60 -17.14
N ASN A 20 -17.80 -4.16 -17.05
CA ASN A 20 -18.27 -5.28 -17.86
C ASN A 20 -17.26 -6.44 -17.88
N PRO A 21 -17.01 -7.06 -16.74
CA PRO A 21 -15.83 -7.90 -16.55
C PRO A 21 -15.93 -9.29 -17.19
N GLU A 22 -17.12 -9.82 -17.46
CA GLU A 22 -17.24 -11.19 -17.92
C GLU A 22 -16.77 -11.39 -19.36
N ILE A 23 -15.90 -12.37 -19.56
CA ILE A 23 -15.41 -12.80 -20.87
C ILE A 23 -15.78 -14.27 -21.05
N THR A 24 -16.56 -14.57 -22.10
CA THR A 24 -16.86 -15.94 -22.47
C THR A 24 -15.79 -16.49 -23.43
N THR A 25 -15.14 -17.58 -23.05
CA THR A 25 -14.12 -18.27 -23.86
C THR A 25 -14.66 -19.61 -24.34
N ASP A 26 -14.61 -19.83 -25.67
CA ASP A 26 -15.02 -21.06 -26.37
C ASP A 26 -16.40 -21.59 -25.98
N LYS A 27 -17.28 -20.72 -25.49
CA LYS A 27 -18.64 -21.06 -25.00
C LYS A 27 -18.65 -22.04 -23.82
N HIS A 28 -17.51 -22.17 -23.11
CA HIS A 28 -17.34 -23.10 -21.99
C HIS A 28 -16.90 -22.45 -20.70
N TYR A 29 -16.15 -21.36 -20.79
CA TYR A 29 -15.53 -20.73 -19.60
C TYR A 29 -15.95 -19.27 -19.49
N ILE A 30 -16.10 -18.82 -18.27
CA ILE A 30 -16.25 -17.40 -17.91
C ILE A 30 -15.02 -16.97 -17.15
N SER A 31 -14.30 -16.01 -17.70
CA SER A 31 -13.17 -15.33 -17.06
C SER A 31 -13.52 -13.88 -16.78
N LEU A 32 -12.78 -13.25 -15.89
CA LEU A 32 -12.94 -11.82 -15.61
C LEU A 32 -11.88 -11.00 -16.35
N ASN A 33 -12.30 -9.88 -16.91
CA ASN A 33 -11.43 -8.89 -17.51
C ASN A 33 -10.82 -8.02 -16.40
N VAL A 34 -9.51 -8.04 -16.30
CA VAL A 34 -8.76 -7.33 -15.25
C VAL A 34 -7.63 -6.50 -15.85
N GLU A 35 -7.16 -5.54 -15.09
CA GLU A 35 -5.97 -4.75 -15.41
C GLU A 35 -5.03 -4.67 -14.20
N LYS A 36 -3.75 -4.43 -14.47
CA LYS A 36 -2.77 -4.27 -13.39
C LYS A 36 -3.02 -2.97 -12.64
N TYR A 37 -2.96 -3.07 -11.32
CA TYR A 37 -2.85 -1.96 -10.39
C TYR A 37 -1.45 -2.02 -9.76
N GLY A 38 -0.60 -1.05 -10.06
CA GLY A 38 0.77 -1.00 -9.56
C GLY A 38 1.76 -1.93 -10.26
N GLY A 39 2.97 -1.96 -9.74
CA GLY A 39 4.05 -2.81 -10.19
C GLY A 39 4.07 -4.17 -9.48
N MET A 40 3.95 -5.27 -10.22
CA MET A 40 3.89 -6.60 -9.62
C MET A 40 4.70 -7.64 -10.37
N ILE A 41 5.09 -8.69 -9.68
CA ILE A 41 5.59 -9.93 -10.29
C ILE A 41 4.39 -10.80 -10.65
N MET A 42 3.96 -10.77 -11.91
CA MET A 42 2.72 -11.44 -12.36
C MET A 42 2.76 -12.96 -12.16
N SER A 43 3.92 -13.60 -12.29
CA SER A 43 4.04 -15.05 -12.13
C SER A 43 3.65 -15.56 -10.73
N THR A 44 3.73 -14.72 -9.71
CA THR A 44 3.32 -15.09 -8.34
C THR A 44 1.81 -15.17 -8.14
N TRP A 45 1.03 -14.72 -9.12
CA TRP A 45 -0.43 -14.77 -9.10
C TRP A 45 -1.02 -16.03 -9.75
N LEU A 46 -0.21 -16.75 -10.53
CA LEU A 46 -0.65 -17.97 -11.20
C LEU A 46 -0.89 -19.09 -10.19
N ASP A 47 -1.94 -19.89 -10.46
CA ASP A 47 -2.32 -21.09 -9.69
C ASP A 47 -2.59 -20.85 -8.19
N ARG A 48 -2.94 -19.60 -7.82
CA ARG A 48 -3.24 -19.21 -6.45
C ARG A 48 -4.75 -19.14 -6.20
N PRO A 49 -5.20 -19.44 -4.98
CA PRO A 49 -6.59 -19.16 -4.61
C PRO A 49 -6.80 -17.66 -4.48
N LEU A 50 -7.62 -17.11 -5.36
CA LEU A 50 -7.90 -15.66 -5.40
C LEU A 50 -9.36 -15.39 -5.02
N SER A 51 -9.59 -14.20 -4.52
CA SER A 51 -10.88 -13.64 -4.25
C SER A 51 -10.97 -12.18 -4.69
N VAL A 52 -12.13 -11.56 -4.51
CA VAL A 52 -12.35 -10.14 -4.80
C VAL A 52 -12.80 -9.41 -3.56
N ALA A 53 -12.29 -8.19 -3.39
CA ALA A 53 -12.74 -7.24 -2.39
C ALA A 53 -12.64 -5.81 -2.94
N GLY A 54 -13.38 -4.90 -2.33
CA GLY A 54 -13.38 -3.49 -2.71
C GLY A 54 -14.63 -2.79 -2.25
N ARG A 55 -15.15 -1.88 -3.07
CA ARG A 55 -16.40 -1.17 -2.81
C ARG A 55 -17.36 -1.27 -3.98
N ALA A 56 -18.64 -1.21 -3.66
CA ALA A 56 -19.73 -0.97 -4.61
C ALA A 56 -20.41 0.35 -4.25
N VAL A 57 -20.86 1.07 -5.26
CA VAL A 57 -21.50 2.38 -5.10
C VAL A 57 -22.83 2.37 -5.83
N ALA A 58 -23.88 2.83 -5.18
CA ALA A 58 -25.20 3.02 -5.77
C ALA A 58 -25.64 4.48 -5.64
N ILE A 59 -26.44 4.93 -6.59
CA ILE A 59 -27.13 6.23 -6.50
C ILE A 59 -28.58 5.96 -6.09
N SER A 60 -28.95 6.40 -4.90
CA SER A 60 -30.29 6.33 -4.37
C SER A 60 -30.97 7.71 -4.34
N ARG A 61 -32.24 7.76 -4.02
CA ARG A 61 -32.98 9.04 -3.83
C ARG A 61 -32.40 9.88 -2.69
N SER A 62 -31.72 9.26 -1.73
CA SER A 62 -31.07 9.92 -0.58
C SER A 62 -29.63 10.34 -0.88
N GLY A 63 -29.09 10.10 -2.07
CA GLY A 63 -27.72 10.39 -2.47
C GLY A 63 -26.89 9.16 -2.80
N ILE A 64 -25.59 9.32 -2.77
CA ILE A 64 -24.62 8.26 -3.02
C ILE A 64 -24.54 7.36 -1.78
N LYS A 65 -24.64 6.05 -1.99
CA LYS A 65 -24.40 5.02 -0.97
C LYS A 65 -23.17 4.19 -1.35
N GLU A 66 -22.30 3.95 -0.40
CA GLU A 66 -21.12 3.10 -0.56
C GLU A 66 -21.27 1.84 0.28
N TYR A 67 -20.87 0.71 -0.29
CA TYR A 67 -20.90 -0.60 0.36
C TYR A 67 -19.54 -1.26 0.26
N LEU A 68 -19.08 -1.87 1.35
CA LEU A 68 -17.91 -2.73 1.31
C LEU A 68 -18.27 -4.10 0.72
N VAL A 69 -17.43 -4.58 -0.16
CA VAL A 69 -17.54 -5.89 -0.79
C VAL A 69 -16.36 -6.75 -0.39
N ASN A 70 -16.63 -7.96 0.08
CA ASN A 70 -15.61 -8.99 0.29
C ASN A 70 -16.23 -10.37 0.04
N ALA A 71 -15.81 -11.03 -1.02
CA ALA A 71 -16.29 -12.36 -1.35
C ALA A 71 -15.83 -13.43 -0.34
N ASP A 72 -14.67 -13.23 0.26
CA ASP A 72 -14.03 -14.09 1.28
C ASP A 72 -14.12 -15.61 0.98
N LYS A 73 -14.00 -15.97 -0.27
CA LYS A 73 -14.08 -17.34 -0.79
C LYS A 73 -12.97 -17.58 -1.81
N ASP A 74 -12.49 -18.80 -1.95
CA ASP A 74 -11.66 -19.21 -3.09
C ASP A 74 -12.54 -19.17 -4.35
N LEU A 75 -12.55 -18.02 -5.01
CA LEU A 75 -13.50 -17.68 -6.05
C LEU A 75 -12.87 -17.80 -7.44
N LEU A 76 -11.61 -17.47 -7.57
CA LEU A 76 -10.92 -17.29 -8.83
C LEU A 76 -9.57 -18.00 -8.82
N VAL A 77 -9.13 -18.39 -10.00
CA VAL A 77 -7.74 -18.85 -10.26
C VAL A 77 -7.30 -18.26 -11.60
N ILE A 78 -6.06 -17.77 -11.66
CA ILE A 78 -5.40 -17.48 -12.94
C ILE A 78 -4.61 -18.75 -13.31
N PRO A 79 -5.11 -19.57 -14.25
CA PRO A 79 -4.49 -20.86 -14.53
C PRO A 79 -3.20 -20.69 -15.33
N ASN A 80 -2.15 -21.37 -14.91
CA ASN A 80 -0.91 -21.46 -15.68
C ASN A 80 -1.05 -22.43 -16.85
N LEU A 81 -0.30 -22.20 -17.91
CA LEU A 81 -0.26 -23.12 -19.02
C LEU A 81 0.63 -24.32 -18.69
N ALA A 82 0.16 -25.53 -19.00
CA ALA A 82 0.92 -26.75 -18.76
C ALA A 82 2.27 -26.72 -19.49
N ILE A 83 3.31 -27.26 -18.88
CA ILE A 83 4.68 -27.29 -19.44
C ILE A 83 4.71 -27.91 -20.85
N HIS A 84 3.85 -28.89 -21.13
CA HIS A 84 3.77 -29.53 -22.44
C HIS A 84 3.30 -28.59 -23.55
N MET A 85 2.57 -27.54 -23.20
CA MET A 85 2.05 -26.52 -24.13
C MET A 85 2.94 -25.28 -24.20
N ASN A 86 3.86 -25.11 -23.22
CA ASN A 86 4.83 -24.00 -23.17
C ASN A 86 6.17 -24.50 -22.61
N ARG A 87 6.97 -25.19 -23.42
CA ARG A 87 8.24 -25.81 -22.97
C ARG A 87 9.32 -24.79 -22.64
N SER A 88 9.18 -23.54 -23.12
CA SER A 88 10.11 -22.43 -22.85
C SER A 88 9.70 -21.56 -21.67
N VAL A 89 8.71 -21.97 -20.88
CA VAL A 89 8.20 -21.16 -19.75
C VAL A 89 9.29 -20.73 -18.76
N ASN A 90 10.36 -21.54 -18.62
CA ASN A 90 11.48 -21.22 -17.74
C ASN A 90 12.61 -20.41 -18.43
N ASP A 91 12.46 -20.10 -19.72
CA ASP A 91 13.48 -19.43 -20.54
C ASP A 91 13.05 -18.00 -20.91
N ASN A 92 12.90 -17.11 -19.92
CA ASN A 92 12.51 -15.70 -20.12
C ASN A 92 11.11 -15.50 -20.70
N THR A 93 10.11 -16.23 -20.27
CA THR A 93 8.73 -16.02 -20.73
C THR A 93 8.17 -14.70 -20.18
N SER A 94 7.77 -13.80 -21.06
CA SER A 94 7.05 -12.58 -20.70
C SER A 94 5.55 -12.88 -20.65
N LEU A 95 4.92 -12.66 -19.48
CA LEU A 95 3.47 -12.77 -19.33
C LEU A 95 2.78 -11.53 -19.90
N ASN A 96 1.74 -11.76 -20.69
CA ASN A 96 0.89 -10.70 -21.22
C ASN A 96 -0.34 -10.51 -20.32
N PRO A 97 -0.54 -9.34 -19.68
CA PRO A 97 -1.66 -9.13 -18.76
C PRO A 97 -3.03 -9.40 -19.38
N GLN A 98 -3.20 -9.06 -20.67
CA GLN A 98 -4.50 -9.19 -21.38
C GLN A 98 -4.82 -10.63 -21.80
N LYS A 99 -3.82 -11.52 -21.85
CA LYS A 99 -3.99 -12.91 -22.32
C LYS A 99 -3.78 -13.92 -21.21
N ASP A 100 -2.69 -13.75 -20.46
CA ASP A 100 -2.19 -14.77 -19.54
C ASP A 100 -2.70 -14.57 -18.10
N MET A 101 -3.26 -13.37 -17.80
CA MET A 101 -3.59 -12.99 -16.41
C MET A 101 -5.11 -12.84 -16.18
N LEU A 102 -5.94 -13.42 -17.07
CA LEU A 102 -7.40 -13.39 -16.90
C LEU A 102 -7.82 -14.48 -15.91
N PRO A 103 -8.41 -14.12 -14.75
CA PRO A 103 -8.84 -15.13 -13.78
C PRO A 103 -10.10 -15.87 -14.26
N LEU A 104 -10.06 -17.17 -14.14
CA LEU A 104 -11.21 -18.02 -14.38
C LEU A 104 -12.22 -17.86 -13.24
N PHE A 105 -13.46 -17.53 -13.56
CA PHE A 105 -14.56 -17.34 -12.62
C PHE A 105 -15.46 -18.58 -12.55
N GLY A 106 -15.68 -19.25 -13.67
CA GLY A 106 -16.51 -20.45 -13.70
C GLY A 106 -16.65 -21.07 -15.08
N ASP A 107 -17.51 -22.07 -15.17
CA ASP A 107 -17.97 -22.61 -16.46
C ASP A 107 -19.06 -21.71 -17.06
N ILE A 108 -19.65 -22.15 -18.17
CA ILE A 108 -20.67 -21.37 -18.89
C ILE A 108 -21.94 -21.08 -18.05
N ASN A 109 -22.19 -21.86 -16.99
CA ASN A 109 -23.33 -21.62 -16.11
C ASN A 109 -23.12 -20.41 -15.18
N ALA A 110 -21.89 -19.93 -15.07
CA ALA A 110 -21.55 -18.70 -14.34
C ALA A 110 -21.77 -17.43 -15.17
N LYS A 111 -22.16 -17.55 -16.44
CA LYS A 111 -22.39 -16.40 -17.32
C LYS A 111 -23.50 -15.50 -16.78
N ASP A 112 -23.26 -14.18 -16.87
CA ASP A 112 -24.16 -13.11 -16.42
C ASP A 112 -24.46 -13.14 -14.91
N ASN A 113 -23.62 -13.84 -14.10
CA ASN A 113 -23.82 -13.99 -12.67
C ASN A 113 -22.88 -13.15 -11.81
N PHE A 114 -21.88 -12.50 -12.38
CA PHE A 114 -20.87 -11.81 -11.56
C PHE A 114 -21.46 -10.66 -10.73
N ASP A 115 -22.30 -9.82 -11.34
CA ASP A 115 -22.92 -8.68 -10.66
C ASP A 115 -23.82 -9.12 -9.50
N GLU A 116 -24.65 -10.14 -9.71
CA GLU A 116 -25.51 -10.70 -8.67
C GLU A 116 -24.69 -11.36 -7.55
N TYR A 117 -23.60 -12.01 -7.92
CA TYR A 117 -22.67 -12.57 -6.95
C TYR A 117 -22.04 -11.44 -6.09
N ILE A 118 -21.59 -10.35 -6.69
CA ILE A 118 -21.03 -9.20 -5.98
C ILE A 118 -22.06 -8.57 -5.04
N LYS A 119 -23.31 -8.39 -5.48
CA LYS A 119 -24.41 -7.93 -4.63
C LYS A 119 -24.57 -8.81 -3.37
N SER A 120 -24.47 -10.13 -3.54
CA SER A 120 -24.56 -11.08 -2.43
C SER A 120 -23.42 -10.97 -1.41
N CYS A 121 -22.26 -10.43 -1.84
CA CYS A 121 -21.06 -10.26 -1.03
C CYS A 121 -21.00 -8.92 -0.29
N ILE A 122 -21.99 -8.05 -0.46
CA ILE A 122 -22.03 -6.75 0.22
C ILE A 122 -22.15 -6.95 1.73
N GLN A 123 -21.22 -6.36 2.46
CA GLN A 123 -21.21 -6.34 3.91
C GLN A 123 -22.11 -5.19 4.40
N SER A 124 -23.37 -5.46 4.65
CA SER A 124 -24.32 -4.49 5.19
C SER A 124 -25.05 -5.05 6.38
N GLU A 125 -25.50 -4.18 7.28
CA GLU A 125 -26.48 -4.57 8.29
C GLU A 125 -27.80 -4.98 7.62
N ASP A 126 -28.51 -5.96 8.19
CA ASP A 126 -29.61 -6.70 7.55
C ASP A 126 -30.72 -5.85 6.89
N LYS A 127 -30.89 -4.60 7.31
CA LYS A 127 -31.91 -3.68 6.76
C LYS A 127 -31.57 -3.08 5.38
N ASP A 128 -30.29 -3.08 4.99
CA ASP A 128 -29.85 -2.50 3.73
C ASP A 128 -29.77 -3.54 2.60
N LYS A 129 -29.70 -4.83 2.92
CA LYS A 129 -29.57 -5.91 1.92
C LYS A 129 -30.73 -6.00 0.95
N GLU A 130 -31.98 -5.84 1.43
CA GLU A 130 -33.15 -5.85 0.56
C GLU A 130 -33.21 -4.67 -0.41
N SER A 131 -32.64 -3.52 -0.03
CA SER A 131 -32.61 -2.34 -0.89
C SER A 131 -31.57 -2.41 -1.99
N VAL A 132 -30.49 -3.19 -1.81
CA VAL A 132 -29.37 -3.31 -2.75
C VAL A 132 -29.71 -4.21 -3.94
N ALA A 133 -30.64 -5.15 -3.76
CA ALA A 133 -30.98 -6.11 -4.82
C ALA A 133 -31.48 -5.44 -6.12
N ASP A 134 -32.21 -4.34 -5.99
CA ASP A 134 -32.80 -3.61 -7.11
C ASP A 134 -31.93 -2.41 -7.59
N GLU A 135 -30.78 -2.15 -6.95
CA GLU A 135 -29.94 -1.01 -7.33
C GLU A 135 -28.92 -1.39 -8.41
N SER A 136 -28.71 -0.49 -9.37
CA SER A 136 -27.56 -0.57 -10.28
C SER A 136 -26.30 -0.15 -9.53
N LEU A 137 -25.32 -1.03 -9.45
CA LEU A 137 -24.07 -0.79 -8.78
C LEU A 137 -22.95 -0.46 -9.78
N THR A 138 -22.12 0.49 -9.41
CA THR A 138 -20.77 0.63 -9.97
C THR A 138 -19.77 0.09 -8.97
N THR A 139 -18.70 -0.55 -9.41
CA THR A 139 -17.78 -1.25 -8.51
C THR A 139 -16.33 -0.84 -8.71
N GLU A 140 -15.58 -0.84 -7.62
CA GLU A 140 -14.12 -0.80 -7.60
C GLU A 140 -13.63 -2.03 -6.86
N LEU A 141 -13.35 -3.09 -7.61
CA LEU A 141 -12.99 -4.40 -7.07
C LEU A 141 -11.57 -4.77 -7.45
N PHE A 142 -10.87 -5.36 -6.51
CA PHE A 142 -9.50 -5.83 -6.65
C PHE A 142 -9.41 -7.30 -6.30
N LEU A 143 -8.57 -8.02 -7.02
CA LEU A 143 -8.23 -9.40 -6.67
C LEU A 143 -7.30 -9.40 -5.46
N TYR A 144 -7.42 -10.41 -4.64
CA TYR A 144 -6.45 -10.66 -3.58
C TYR A 144 -6.13 -12.14 -3.41
N ASN A 145 -4.89 -12.44 -3.07
CA ASN A 145 -4.47 -13.79 -2.73
C ASN A 145 -5.01 -14.17 -1.34
N ARG A 146 -5.67 -15.30 -1.24
CA ARG A 146 -6.26 -15.82 0.00
C ARG A 146 -5.30 -16.64 0.86
N GLU A 147 -4.10 -16.90 0.39
CA GLU A 147 -3.10 -17.58 1.21
C GLU A 147 -2.88 -16.79 2.51
N LYS A 148 -2.97 -17.50 3.63
CA LYS A 148 -2.74 -16.89 4.95
C LYS A 148 -1.26 -16.62 5.18
N GLY A 149 -0.97 -15.60 5.97
CA GLY A 149 0.36 -15.39 6.49
C GLY A 149 0.84 -16.59 7.31
N ARG A 150 2.14 -16.84 7.26
CA ARG A 150 2.77 -17.96 7.97
C ARG A 150 4.13 -17.55 8.53
N ILE A 151 4.48 -18.17 9.64
CA ILE A 151 5.83 -18.15 10.20
C ILE A 151 6.56 -19.37 9.66
N TRP A 152 7.83 -19.21 9.30
CA TRP A 152 8.65 -20.27 8.73
C TRP A 152 10.14 -20.04 8.96
N GLY A 153 10.93 -21.03 8.63
CA GLY A 153 12.36 -21.11 8.87
C GLY A 153 12.68 -22.23 9.85
N CYS A 154 13.95 -22.57 10.01
CA CYS A 154 14.37 -23.65 10.90
C CYS A 154 14.08 -23.31 12.38
N ASN A 155 14.09 -22.00 12.71
CA ASN A 155 13.85 -21.50 14.06
C ASN A 155 12.68 -20.50 14.09
N ASP A 156 11.74 -20.61 13.13
CA ASP A 156 10.60 -19.70 13.01
C ASP A 156 10.98 -18.21 12.87
N GLU A 157 12.11 -17.96 12.19
CA GLU A 157 12.71 -16.62 12.11
C GLU A 157 12.09 -15.70 11.04
N TYR A 158 11.22 -16.21 10.17
CA TYR A 158 10.64 -15.45 9.06
C TYR A 158 9.12 -15.44 9.05
N ILE A 159 8.56 -14.33 8.59
CA ILE A 159 7.13 -14.18 8.29
C ILE A 159 6.97 -14.03 6.77
N SER A 160 6.02 -14.76 6.22
CA SER A 160 5.59 -14.62 4.83
C SER A 160 4.09 -14.37 4.79
N ALA A 161 3.68 -13.26 4.21
CA ALA A 161 2.27 -12.92 4.03
C ALA A 161 2.10 -12.05 2.78
N PRO A 162 0.94 -12.09 2.11
CA PRO A 162 0.63 -11.10 1.10
C PRO A 162 0.47 -9.72 1.75
N ARG A 163 0.76 -8.65 0.99
CA ARG A 163 0.57 -7.25 1.38
C ARG A 163 1.34 -6.78 2.63
N LEU A 164 2.49 -7.40 2.92
CA LEU A 164 3.40 -6.87 3.96
C LEU A 164 3.84 -5.45 3.60
N ASP A 165 4.11 -5.20 2.34
CA ASP A 165 4.25 -3.88 1.76
C ASP A 165 2.86 -3.32 1.41
N ASP A 166 2.32 -2.27 2.08
CA ASP A 166 2.98 -1.59 3.22
C ASP A 166 2.11 -1.66 4.50
N ILE A 167 1.21 -2.66 4.57
CA ILE A 167 0.34 -2.88 5.75
C ILE A 167 1.18 -3.07 7.03
N GLN A 168 2.39 -3.62 6.92
CA GLN A 168 3.28 -3.75 8.07
C GLN A 168 3.67 -2.38 8.65
N CYS A 169 4.07 -1.43 7.80
CA CYS A 169 4.44 -0.09 8.25
C CYS A 169 3.20 0.70 8.68
N ALA A 170 2.09 0.58 7.98
CA ALA A 170 0.82 1.20 8.37
C ALA A 170 0.39 0.74 9.77
N TYR A 171 0.40 -0.56 10.03
CA TYR A 171 0.05 -1.13 11.33
C TYR A 171 1.03 -0.69 12.42
N SER A 172 2.33 -0.81 12.19
CA SER A 172 3.34 -0.46 13.20
C SER A 172 3.34 1.03 13.52
N SER A 173 3.14 1.90 12.53
CA SER A 173 3.02 3.35 12.71
C SER A 173 1.77 3.71 13.52
N LEU A 174 0.63 3.11 13.21
CA LEU A 174 -0.60 3.33 13.96
C LEU A 174 -0.49 2.85 15.42
N MET A 175 0.07 1.66 15.64
CA MET A 175 0.27 1.13 16.99
C MET A 175 1.27 1.94 17.80
N ALA A 176 2.32 2.45 17.16
CA ALA A 176 3.27 3.35 17.80
C ALA A 176 2.61 4.69 18.16
N TYR A 177 1.79 5.24 17.26
CA TYR A 177 0.99 6.45 17.51
C TYR A 177 0.08 6.29 18.72
N ILE A 178 -0.73 5.20 18.77
CA ILE A 178 -1.63 4.93 19.90
C ILE A 178 -0.85 4.83 21.22
N LYS A 179 0.24 4.07 21.24
CA LYS A 179 1.08 3.94 22.44
C LYS A 179 1.74 5.26 22.86
N ALA A 180 2.08 6.12 21.91
CA ALA A 180 2.68 7.42 22.21
C ALA A 180 1.69 8.36 22.91
N LEU A 181 0.38 8.25 22.67
CA LEU A 181 -0.65 9.06 23.33
C LEU A 181 -0.61 8.90 24.84
N ASP A 182 -0.36 7.69 25.34
CA ASP A 182 -0.27 7.41 26.80
C ASP A 182 0.95 8.06 27.46
N SER A 183 1.93 8.49 26.66
CA SER A 183 3.22 9.05 27.13
C SER A 183 3.30 10.56 26.97
N ILE A 184 2.27 11.23 26.47
CA ILE A 184 2.25 12.68 26.24
C ILE A 184 2.18 13.40 27.59
N SER A 185 3.16 14.26 27.85
CA SER A 185 3.15 15.13 29.03
C SER A 185 2.33 16.41 28.78
N ASP A 186 1.87 17.05 29.87
CA ASP A 186 1.10 18.31 29.78
C ASP A 186 1.87 19.46 29.10
N ASN A 187 3.21 19.37 29.08
CA ASN A 187 4.08 20.37 28.45
C ASN A 187 4.45 20.01 27.00
N TYR A 188 3.85 18.97 26.43
CA TYR A 188 4.13 18.59 25.05
C TYR A 188 3.52 19.61 24.09
N ASP A 189 4.35 20.18 23.23
CA ASP A 189 4.01 21.36 22.41
C ASP A 189 3.90 21.09 20.90
N LYS A 190 3.83 19.82 20.51
CA LYS A 190 3.65 19.38 19.13
C LYS A 190 2.35 18.59 18.94
N VAL A 191 1.87 18.54 17.72
CA VAL A 191 0.75 17.68 17.33
C VAL A 191 1.30 16.42 16.68
N ASN A 192 0.96 15.27 17.22
CA ASN A 192 1.28 13.98 16.58
C ASN A 192 0.23 13.66 15.52
N VAL A 193 0.69 13.22 14.37
CA VAL A 193 -0.15 12.87 13.21
C VAL A 193 0.30 11.52 12.68
N CYS A 194 -0.65 10.60 12.50
CA CYS A 194 -0.43 9.35 11.78
C CYS A 194 -1.29 9.37 10.53
N CYS A 195 -0.67 9.34 9.36
CA CYS A 195 -1.37 9.27 8.08
C CYS A 195 -1.07 7.95 7.38
N VAL A 196 -2.15 7.37 6.84
CA VAL A 196 -2.05 6.19 5.97
C VAL A 196 -2.68 6.60 4.64
N PHE A 197 -1.85 6.68 3.61
CA PHE A 197 -2.26 7.06 2.27
C PHE A 197 -2.74 5.84 1.48
N ASN A 198 -3.35 6.11 0.34
CA ASN A 198 -3.72 5.10 -0.65
C ASN A 198 -3.06 5.46 -2.00
N ASN A 199 -3.11 4.53 -2.95
CA ASN A 199 -2.64 4.73 -4.32
C ASN A 199 -1.14 5.07 -4.46
N GLU A 200 -0.31 4.66 -3.50
CA GLU A 200 1.15 4.76 -3.59
C GLU A 200 1.66 3.98 -4.80
N GLU A 201 1.17 2.76 -4.98
CA GLU A 201 1.56 1.79 -6.00
C GLU A 201 1.29 2.23 -7.45
N VAL A 202 0.49 3.29 -7.61
CA VAL A 202 0.18 3.93 -8.90
C VAL A 202 0.63 5.38 -8.98
N GLY A 203 1.52 5.81 -8.07
CA GLY A 203 2.22 7.08 -8.12
C GLY A 203 1.65 8.19 -7.26
N SER A 204 0.76 7.90 -6.33
CA SER A 204 0.24 8.84 -5.30
C SER A 204 -0.53 10.07 -5.82
N THR A 205 -0.80 10.20 -7.11
CA THR A 205 -1.35 11.41 -7.76
C THR A 205 -2.88 11.50 -7.71
N THR A 206 -3.51 10.77 -6.81
CA THR A 206 -4.97 10.75 -6.62
C THR A 206 -5.38 11.55 -5.39
N MET A 207 -6.68 11.77 -5.21
CA MET A 207 -7.24 12.46 -4.04
C MET A 207 -6.86 11.77 -2.71
N GLN A 208 -6.64 10.46 -2.72
CA GLN A 208 -6.27 9.66 -1.54
C GLN A 208 -4.76 9.47 -1.39
N GLY A 209 -3.99 9.89 -2.38
CA GLY A 209 -2.54 9.70 -2.43
C GLY A 209 -1.76 10.79 -1.70
N ALA A 210 -0.48 10.54 -1.53
CA ALA A 210 0.44 11.47 -0.89
C ALA A 210 0.65 12.77 -1.67
N ASP A 211 0.43 12.76 -3.00
CA ASP A 211 0.51 13.93 -3.91
C ASP A 211 -0.82 14.69 -4.00
N SER A 212 -1.63 14.63 -2.98
CA SER A 212 -2.87 15.39 -2.86
C SER A 212 -2.72 16.52 -1.83
N THR A 213 -3.68 17.43 -1.81
CA THR A 213 -3.75 18.47 -0.78
C THR A 213 -4.27 17.95 0.57
N PHE A 214 -4.66 16.66 0.64
CA PHE A 214 -5.34 16.08 1.82
C PHE A 214 -4.57 16.35 3.12
N LEU A 215 -3.28 16.00 3.16
CA LEU A 215 -2.48 16.20 4.38
C LEU A 215 -2.32 17.69 4.71
N SER A 216 -1.97 18.53 3.72
CA SER A 216 -1.80 19.96 3.92
C SER A 216 -3.09 20.64 4.42
N ASP A 217 -4.23 20.28 3.83
CA ASP A 217 -5.54 20.82 4.22
C ASP A 217 -5.90 20.43 5.65
N VAL A 218 -5.62 19.18 6.05
CA VAL A 218 -5.84 18.71 7.43
C VAL A 218 -4.94 19.45 8.42
N LEU A 219 -3.65 19.61 8.13
CA LEU A 219 -2.72 20.32 9.01
C LEU A 219 -3.08 21.79 9.14
N GLU A 220 -3.48 22.47 8.05
CA GLU A 220 -3.92 23.85 8.09
C GLU A 220 -5.21 24.00 8.91
N ARG A 221 -6.19 23.12 8.72
CA ARG A 221 -7.44 23.12 9.51
C ARG A 221 -7.19 22.87 11.01
N ILE A 222 -6.24 22.00 11.34
CA ILE A 222 -5.82 21.80 12.74
C ILE A 222 -5.24 23.13 13.28
N SER A 223 -4.35 23.79 12.55
CA SER A 223 -3.78 25.06 12.95
C SER A 223 -4.84 26.14 13.18
N ILE A 224 -5.82 26.25 12.27
CA ILE A 224 -6.95 27.18 12.40
C ILE A 224 -7.76 26.87 13.68
N ALA A 225 -8.02 25.60 13.96
CA ALA A 225 -8.75 25.19 15.17
C ALA A 225 -8.02 25.58 16.46
N TYR A 226 -6.67 25.65 16.43
CA TYR A 226 -5.84 26.17 17.52
C TYR A 226 -5.71 27.71 17.51
N GLY A 227 -6.41 28.41 16.63
CA GLY A 227 -6.34 29.90 16.54
C GLY A 227 -5.04 30.44 15.95
N LEU A 228 -4.30 29.61 15.18
CA LEU A 228 -3.07 30.03 14.51
C LEU A 228 -3.40 30.74 13.20
N ASP A 229 -2.71 31.86 12.95
CA ASP A 229 -2.73 32.53 11.65
C ASP A 229 -1.81 31.81 10.64
N ARG A 230 -1.83 32.27 9.40
CA ARG A 230 -1.04 31.65 8.31
C ARG A 230 0.46 31.65 8.59
N GLU A 231 0.99 32.73 9.18
CA GLU A 231 2.42 32.82 9.51
C GLU A 231 2.80 31.77 10.55
N LYS A 232 2.02 31.64 11.60
CA LYS A 232 2.25 30.63 12.65
C LYS A 232 2.09 29.20 12.10
N TYR A 233 1.16 28.98 11.18
CA TYR A 233 1.05 27.70 10.47
C TYR A 233 2.33 27.38 9.72
N MET A 234 2.87 28.31 8.90
CA MET A 234 4.12 28.09 8.17
C MET A 234 5.30 27.85 9.11
N MET A 235 5.38 28.57 10.24
CA MET A 235 6.38 28.30 11.28
C MET A 235 6.23 26.90 11.89
N ALA A 236 4.99 26.45 12.12
CA ALA A 236 4.72 25.11 12.64
C ALA A 236 5.16 24.03 11.64
N ILE A 237 4.84 24.20 10.36
CA ILE A 237 5.31 23.30 9.30
C ILE A 237 6.84 23.25 9.25
N ALA A 238 7.53 24.39 9.26
CA ALA A 238 8.99 24.46 9.24
C ALA A 238 9.66 23.82 10.48
N SER A 239 8.91 23.68 11.58
CA SER A 239 9.37 23.05 12.83
C SER A 239 8.91 21.59 12.97
N SER A 240 8.32 21.03 11.93
CA SER A 240 7.78 19.67 11.92
C SER A 240 8.83 18.64 11.50
N TYR A 241 8.55 17.38 11.81
CA TYR A 241 9.36 16.25 11.41
C TYR A 241 8.44 15.13 10.88
N MET A 242 8.81 14.51 9.75
CA MET A 242 8.04 13.43 9.16
C MET A 242 8.90 12.18 8.99
N VAL A 243 8.36 11.05 9.42
CA VAL A 243 8.89 9.71 9.12
C VAL A 243 7.99 9.06 8.07
N SER A 244 8.53 8.84 6.87
CA SER A 244 7.89 8.03 5.84
C SER A 244 8.29 6.57 6.07
N ALA A 245 7.33 5.76 6.47
CA ALA A 245 7.51 4.35 6.71
C ALA A 245 7.03 3.56 5.49
N ASP A 246 7.92 2.74 4.96
CA ASP A 246 7.70 1.94 3.76
C ASP A 246 8.77 0.83 3.73
N ASN A 247 8.41 -0.38 3.34
CA ASN A 247 9.30 -1.53 3.38
C ASN A 247 10.56 -1.34 2.51
N ALA A 248 11.64 -1.99 2.91
CA ALA A 248 12.92 -1.97 2.22
C ALA A 248 13.31 -3.37 1.73
N HIS A 249 14.09 -3.41 0.65
CA HIS A 249 14.69 -4.65 0.19
C HIS A 249 15.83 -5.08 1.11
N ALA A 250 15.82 -6.33 1.56
CA ALA A 250 17.00 -6.97 2.11
C ALA A 250 17.89 -7.55 0.99
N VAL A 251 19.12 -7.88 1.31
CA VAL A 251 20.01 -8.61 0.40
C VAL A 251 19.36 -9.94 0.03
N HIS A 252 19.17 -10.16 -1.26
CA HIS A 252 18.55 -11.38 -1.76
C HIS A 252 19.53 -12.55 -1.68
N PRO A 253 19.18 -13.70 -1.05
CA PRO A 253 20.10 -14.78 -0.80
C PRO A 253 20.73 -15.41 -2.07
N ASN A 254 19.99 -15.42 -3.18
CA ASN A 254 20.47 -15.97 -4.45
C ASN A 254 21.01 -14.90 -5.42
N HIS A 255 20.89 -13.60 -5.09
CA HIS A 255 21.27 -12.47 -5.95
C HIS A 255 21.94 -11.37 -5.14
N THR A 256 22.96 -11.71 -4.38
CA THR A 256 23.69 -10.77 -3.52
C THR A 256 24.39 -9.65 -4.29
N ASP A 257 24.63 -9.86 -5.58
CA ASP A 257 25.17 -8.89 -6.54
C ASP A 257 24.17 -7.75 -6.86
N LYS A 258 22.89 -7.90 -6.57
CA LYS A 258 21.87 -6.86 -6.79
C LYS A 258 21.84 -5.79 -5.69
N ALA A 259 22.48 -6.02 -4.56
CA ALA A 259 22.59 -5.04 -3.49
C ALA A 259 23.81 -4.11 -3.68
N ASP A 260 23.75 -2.92 -3.07
CA ASP A 260 24.89 -2.01 -2.98
C ASP A 260 26.10 -2.68 -2.31
N LEU A 261 27.30 -2.11 -2.49
CA LEU A 261 28.53 -2.72 -1.97
C LEU A 261 28.68 -2.63 -0.45
N THR A 262 28.14 -1.57 0.16
CA THR A 262 28.34 -1.27 1.58
C THR A 262 27.04 -1.00 2.35
N ASN A 263 25.97 -0.54 1.69
CA ASN A 263 24.66 -0.28 2.30
C ASN A 263 23.72 -1.47 2.04
N ARG A 264 23.94 -2.53 2.80
CA ARG A 264 23.41 -3.88 2.56
C ARG A 264 22.58 -4.35 3.75
N PRO A 265 21.28 -4.02 3.80
CA PRO A 265 20.43 -4.49 4.90
C PRO A 265 20.11 -5.98 4.79
N TYR A 266 19.95 -6.62 5.93
CA TYR A 266 19.56 -8.01 6.06
C TYR A 266 18.26 -8.13 6.85
N MET A 267 17.52 -9.21 6.63
CA MET A 267 16.33 -9.50 7.42
C MET A 267 16.70 -9.71 8.88
N ASN A 268 15.83 -9.29 9.78
CA ASN A 268 15.98 -9.40 11.25
C ASN A 268 17.10 -8.57 11.90
N GLU A 269 17.80 -7.73 11.13
CA GLU A 269 18.91 -6.90 11.65
C GLU A 269 18.47 -5.45 12.00
N GLY A 270 17.18 -5.22 12.12
CA GLY A 270 16.60 -3.94 12.50
C GLY A 270 16.00 -3.13 11.35
N ILE A 271 15.54 -1.93 11.68
CA ILE A 271 14.91 -1.04 10.72
C ILE A 271 15.91 -0.52 9.68
N VAL A 272 15.40 -0.13 8.50
CA VAL A 272 16.24 0.28 7.39
C VAL A 272 16.03 1.76 7.08
N ILE A 273 17.12 2.54 7.17
CA ILE A 273 17.13 3.96 6.80
C ILE A 273 17.62 4.07 5.37
N LYS A 274 16.75 4.59 4.50
CA LYS A 274 16.99 4.65 3.04
C LYS A 274 17.63 5.96 2.62
N PHE A 275 18.66 5.90 1.77
CA PHE A 275 19.34 7.04 1.18
C PHE A 275 19.27 7.01 -0.35
N ASN A 276 19.12 8.16 -0.99
CA ASN A 276 19.16 8.27 -2.43
C ASN A 276 19.71 9.62 -2.88
N GLY A 277 20.74 9.61 -3.72
CA GLY A 277 21.39 10.83 -4.24
C GLY A 277 20.44 11.70 -5.10
N ASN A 278 19.42 11.11 -5.71
CA ASN A 278 18.41 11.82 -6.49
C ASN A 278 17.19 12.25 -5.63
N GLN A 279 17.30 12.16 -4.30
CA GLN A 279 16.27 12.57 -3.34
C GLN A 279 14.92 11.83 -3.49
N LYS A 280 14.94 10.62 -4.04
CA LYS A 280 13.75 9.75 -4.05
C LYS A 280 13.40 9.22 -2.67
N TYR A 281 14.38 9.19 -1.79
CA TYR A 281 14.26 9.07 -0.34
C TYR A 281 14.79 10.37 0.25
N THR A 282 14.05 11.00 1.13
CA THR A 282 14.33 12.37 1.61
C THR A 282 15.32 12.44 2.78
N THR A 283 15.88 11.29 3.16
CA THR A 283 16.88 11.22 4.23
C THR A 283 18.14 12.00 3.83
N ASP A 284 18.49 12.99 4.66
CA ASP A 284 19.73 13.73 4.59
C ASP A 284 20.56 13.54 5.87
N SER A 285 21.64 14.26 6.02
CA SER A 285 22.53 14.16 7.19
C SER A 285 21.86 14.61 8.49
N VAL A 286 20.94 15.57 8.45
CA VAL A 286 20.27 16.10 9.65
C VAL A 286 19.18 15.14 10.11
N SER A 287 18.29 14.75 9.22
CA SER A 287 17.21 13.81 9.50
C SER A 287 17.74 12.44 9.93
N TYR A 288 18.82 11.99 9.29
CA TYR A 288 19.52 10.78 9.70
C TYR A 288 20.09 10.88 11.11
N ALA A 289 20.78 11.98 11.44
CA ALA A 289 21.36 12.17 12.77
C ALA A 289 20.29 12.17 13.86
N ILE A 290 19.15 12.82 13.62
CA ILE A 290 18.01 12.83 14.55
C ILE A 290 17.46 11.42 14.73
N PHE A 291 17.18 10.72 13.63
CA PHE A 291 16.56 9.40 13.68
C PHE A 291 17.49 8.35 14.29
N LYS A 292 18.79 8.44 13.96
CA LYS A 292 19.85 7.62 14.58
C LYS A 292 19.91 7.84 16.12
N ASP A 293 19.90 9.09 16.57
CA ASP A 293 19.91 9.40 18.02
C ASP A 293 18.67 8.82 18.72
N ILE A 294 17.50 8.84 18.08
CA ILE A 294 16.29 8.20 18.60
C ILE A 294 16.48 6.68 18.71
N CYS A 295 17.00 6.03 17.68
CA CYS A 295 17.26 4.60 17.67
C CYS A 295 18.27 4.21 18.77
N ASP A 296 19.38 4.93 18.86
CA ASP A 296 20.43 4.70 19.87
C ASP A 296 19.88 4.84 21.30
N LYS A 297 19.10 5.88 21.58
CA LYS A 297 18.46 6.12 22.88
C LYS A 297 17.44 5.06 23.27
N ARG A 298 16.83 4.40 22.30
CA ARG A 298 15.80 3.38 22.51
C ARG A 298 16.31 1.95 22.31
N ASN A 299 17.60 1.79 22.03
CA ASN A 299 18.23 0.50 21.72
C ASN A 299 17.50 -0.23 20.55
N VAL A 300 17.08 0.53 19.54
CA VAL A 300 16.47 -0.02 18.32
C VAL A 300 17.57 -0.26 17.29
N PRO A 301 17.80 -1.50 16.85
CA PRO A 301 18.79 -1.76 15.82
C PRO A 301 18.34 -1.14 14.49
N TYR A 302 19.29 -0.64 13.71
CA TYR A 302 19.03 -0.05 12.40
C TYR A 302 20.17 -0.34 11.44
N GLN A 303 19.82 -0.28 10.16
CA GLN A 303 20.73 -0.50 9.04
C GLN A 303 20.56 0.65 8.04
N THR A 304 21.53 0.79 7.13
CA THR A 304 21.44 1.74 6.02
C THR A 304 21.21 1.03 4.70
N TYR A 305 20.45 1.67 3.81
CA TYR A 305 20.17 1.21 2.46
C TYR A 305 20.48 2.30 1.44
N ALA A 306 21.13 1.91 0.38
CA ALA A 306 21.21 2.67 -0.87
C ALA A 306 21.03 1.72 -2.05
N ASN A 307 20.48 2.22 -3.14
CA ASN A 307 20.44 1.43 -4.39
C ASN A 307 21.85 1.26 -4.95
N ARG A 308 22.09 0.16 -5.68
CA ARG A 308 23.27 0.08 -6.56
C ARG A 308 23.28 1.29 -7.50
N SER A 309 24.46 1.86 -7.73
CA SER A 309 24.60 3.09 -8.54
C SER A 309 24.14 2.93 -9.99
N ASP A 310 24.07 1.71 -10.49
CA ASP A 310 23.61 1.35 -11.84
C ASP A 310 22.14 0.89 -11.91
N ILE A 311 21.42 0.88 -10.77
CA ILE A 311 20.00 0.50 -10.70
C ILE A 311 19.19 1.71 -10.23
N ALA A 312 18.17 2.07 -11.00
CA ALA A 312 17.23 3.10 -10.59
C ALA A 312 16.38 2.60 -9.40
N GLY A 313 16.37 3.36 -8.32
CA GLY A 313 15.50 3.10 -7.18
C GLY A 313 14.05 3.47 -7.47
N GLY A 314 13.14 2.83 -6.74
CA GLY A 314 11.76 3.32 -6.58
C GLY A 314 11.73 4.66 -5.85
N SER A 315 10.58 5.30 -5.79
CA SER A 315 10.31 6.41 -4.87
C SER A 315 9.39 5.92 -3.75
N THR A 316 9.31 6.71 -2.68
CA THR A 316 8.37 6.50 -1.60
C THR A 316 7.45 7.71 -1.47
N LEU A 317 6.34 7.58 -0.78
CA LEU A 317 5.40 8.68 -0.55
C LEU A 317 6.05 9.90 0.18
N GLY A 318 7.16 9.68 0.88
CA GLY A 318 7.81 10.72 1.68
C GLY A 318 8.30 11.91 0.88
N ASN A 319 8.98 11.71 -0.24
CA ASN A 319 9.47 12.82 -1.07
C ASN A 319 8.33 13.64 -1.68
N ILE A 320 7.21 13.02 -1.99
CA ILE A 320 6.02 13.67 -2.55
C ILE A 320 5.35 14.52 -1.48
N SER A 321 4.98 13.92 -0.35
CA SER A 321 4.33 14.65 0.74
C SER A 321 5.17 15.79 1.30
N LEU A 322 6.48 15.58 1.47
CA LEU A 322 7.37 16.62 1.99
C LEU A 322 7.50 17.81 1.04
N SER A 323 7.51 17.59 -0.27
CA SER A 323 7.57 18.66 -1.26
C SER A 323 6.28 19.50 -1.27
N LEU A 324 5.12 18.90 -1.08
CA LEU A 324 3.83 19.59 -1.08
C LEU A 324 3.59 20.44 0.16
N ILE A 325 3.95 19.94 1.33
CA ILE A 325 3.75 20.68 2.60
C ILE A 325 4.95 21.52 2.99
N HIS A 326 6.02 21.54 2.18
CA HIS A 326 7.24 22.28 2.44
C HIS A 326 7.84 22.07 3.83
N ILE A 327 7.73 20.86 4.38
CA ILE A 327 8.43 20.50 5.60
C ILE A 327 9.91 20.48 5.26
N SER A 328 10.62 21.53 5.64
CA SER A 328 12.06 21.53 5.66
C SER A 328 12.53 20.76 6.88
N GLU A 329 13.59 20.03 6.75
CA GLU A 329 14.30 19.44 7.88
C GLU A 329 14.66 20.50 8.89
N PRO A 330 14.73 20.16 10.21
CA PRO A 330 14.93 21.15 11.24
C PRO A 330 16.30 21.84 11.05
N THR A 331 16.30 22.98 10.38
CA THR A 331 17.44 23.87 10.43
C THR A 331 17.51 24.41 11.85
N ARG A 332 18.56 24.08 12.59
CA ARG A 332 18.92 24.79 13.81
C ARG A 332 19.08 26.28 13.46
N ARG A 333 18.12 27.08 13.83
CA ARG A 333 18.38 28.48 14.12
C ARG A 333 18.56 28.58 15.62
N SER A 334 19.77 29.01 15.96
CA SER A 334 20.22 29.43 17.27
C SER A 334 19.23 30.34 18.01
#